data_95f8db7a17ffec808dbeaf3063901355
#
_entry.id   95f8db7a17ffec808dbeaf3063901355
#
_cell.length_a   1.000
_cell.length_b   1.000
_cell.length_c   1.000
_cell.angle_alpha   90.00
_cell.angle_beta   90.00
_cell.angle_gamma   90.00
#
_symmetry.space_group_name_H-M   'P 1'
#
loop_
_entity.id
_entity.type
_entity.pdbx_description
1 polymer ?
#
loop_
_entity_poly.entity_id
_entity_poly.type
_entity_poly.pdbx_seq_one_letter_code
_entity_poly.pdbx_strand_id
1 'polypeptide(L)'
;MVVTEHRPASTSRCACTCGATIWLTGLPSAGKTTIARELAGRLRGEGHRVEVLDGDEVRAFLSAGLGFSREDRATNVRRIGLAAEVLARNGVKVLVPVIAPYADAREAVRARHRAHGVPFLEVHVAAPVEVCAVRDVKGLYARQAAGEISGLTGVDDPYEVPEAPDLRIASHDQTVQESAAQLHALLVERQLL
;
A
#
# COMPACT_ATOMS: atom_id res chain seq x y z
N MET A 1 53.31 -36.57 1.67
CA MET A 1 51.99 -36.63 2.32
C MET A 1 51.54 -35.18 2.47
N VAL A 2 50.77 -34.66 1.49
CA VAL A 2 50.34 -33.26 1.44
C VAL A 2 48.91 -33.21 1.99
N VAL A 3 48.75 -32.57 3.14
CA VAL A 3 47.44 -32.35 3.77
C VAL A 3 46.80 -31.13 3.11
N THR A 4 45.79 -31.36 2.32
CA THR A 4 45.00 -30.29 1.71
C THR A 4 43.97 -29.80 2.75
N GLU A 5 44.19 -28.61 3.28
CA GLU A 5 43.24 -27.93 4.15
C GLU A 5 41.95 -27.57 3.34
N HIS A 6 40.86 -28.18 3.71
CA HIS A 6 39.53 -27.80 3.22
C HIS A 6 39.12 -26.51 3.91
N ARG A 7 39.17 -25.42 3.14
CA ARG A 7 38.59 -24.14 3.53
C ARG A 7 37.04 -24.29 3.51
N PRO A 8 36.33 -24.04 4.62
CA PRO A 8 34.89 -24.13 4.57
C PRO A 8 34.34 -23.05 3.65
N ALA A 9 33.50 -23.48 2.72
CA ALA A 9 32.76 -22.58 1.84
C ALA A 9 31.96 -21.58 2.70
N SER A 10 32.18 -20.30 2.45
CA SER A 10 31.37 -19.25 3.02
C SER A 10 29.89 -19.53 2.63
N THR A 11 29.07 -19.86 3.61
CA THR A 11 27.64 -19.84 3.47
C THR A 11 27.23 -18.41 3.12
N SER A 12 27.14 -18.12 1.83
CA SER A 12 26.43 -16.96 1.36
C SER A 12 25.01 -17.08 1.97
N ARG A 13 24.71 -16.21 2.95
CA ARG A 13 23.36 -16.01 3.40
C ARG A 13 22.56 -15.68 2.15
N CYS A 14 21.76 -16.64 1.70
CA CYS A 14 20.68 -16.36 0.78
C CYS A 14 19.90 -15.24 1.46
N ALA A 15 20.01 -14.01 0.95
CA ALA A 15 19.17 -12.92 1.41
C ALA A 15 17.75 -13.41 1.16
N CYS A 16 17.06 -13.84 2.20
CA CYS A 16 15.70 -14.26 2.13
C CYS A 16 14.94 -13.05 1.63
N THR A 17 14.65 -13.01 0.35
CA THR A 17 13.86 -11.94 -0.26
C THR A 17 12.42 -12.16 0.17
N CYS A 18 12.13 -11.96 1.46
CA CYS A 18 10.78 -12.01 1.97
C CYS A 18 10.00 -10.87 1.32
N GLY A 19 9.06 -11.21 0.44
CA GLY A 19 8.13 -10.22 -0.07
C GLY A 19 7.15 -9.80 1.01
N ALA A 20 6.53 -8.64 0.81
CA ALA A 20 5.51 -8.11 1.72
C ALA A 20 4.56 -7.20 0.96
N THR A 21 3.33 -7.08 1.43
CA THR A 21 2.38 -6.08 0.94
C THR A 21 2.27 -4.94 1.95
N ILE A 22 2.52 -3.73 1.49
CA ILE A 22 2.35 -2.48 2.23
C ILE A 22 1.11 -1.78 1.67
N TRP A 23 0.00 -1.90 2.37
CA TRP A 23 -1.31 -1.43 1.96
C TRP A 23 -1.60 -0.04 2.53
N LEU A 24 -1.44 1.00 1.69
CA LEU A 24 -1.69 2.38 2.10
C LEU A 24 -3.15 2.75 1.81
N THR A 25 -3.95 2.92 2.86
CA THR A 25 -5.36 3.36 2.78
C THR A 25 -5.53 4.79 3.28
N GLY A 26 -6.57 5.48 2.83
CA GLY A 26 -6.87 6.86 3.21
C GLY A 26 -7.71 7.59 2.15
N LEU A 27 -8.14 8.80 2.47
CA LEU A 27 -8.99 9.62 1.60
C LEU A 27 -8.34 9.95 0.24
N PRO A 28 -9.11 10.29 -0.80
CA PRO A 28 -8.56 10.91 -2.01
C PRO A 28 -7.68 12.11 -1.63
N SER A 29 -6.60 12.32 -2.37
CA SER A 29 -5.62 13.41 -2.12
C SER A 29 -4.89 13.38 -0.76
N ALA A 30 -4.99 12.31 0.04
CA ALA A 30 -4.26 12.18 1.31
C ALA A 30 -2.73 11.99 1.15
N GLY A 31 -2.21 11.77 -0.07
CA GLY A 31 -0.78 11.63 -0.33
C GLY A 31 -0.27 10.19 -0.46
N LYS A 32 -1.14 9.18 -0.46
CA LYS A 32 -0.79 7.75 -0.53
C LYS A 32 0.19 7.39 -1.64
N THR A 33 -0.13 7.77 -2.88
CA THR A 33 0.71 7.47 -4.06
C THR A 33 2.07 8.14 -3.99
N THR A 34 2.12 9.38 -3.50
CA THR A 34 3.37 10.14 -3.36
C THR A 34 4.29 9.49 -2.35
N ILE A 35 3.76 9.11 -1.17
CA ILE A 35 4.52 8.41 -0.12
C ILE A 35 4.97 7.03 -0.62
N ALA A 36 4.09 6.28 -1.31
CA ALA A 36 4.44 4.97 -1.86
C ALA A 36 5.58 5.06 -2.89
N ARG A 37 5.55 6.05 -3.79
CA ARG A 37 6.60 6.25 -4.81
C ARG A 37 7.94 6.65 -4.18
N GLU A 38 7.93 7.51 -3.16
CA GLU A 38 9.12 7.90 -2.41
C GLU A 38 9.77 6.67 -1.75
N LEU A 39 8.98 5.87 -1.03
CA LEU A 39 9.47 4.63 -0.43
C LEU A 39 9.97 3.63 -1.49
N ALA A 40 9.25 3.50 -2.62
CA ALA A 40 9.66 2.61 -3.70
C ALA A 40 11.02 2.99 -4.27
N GLY A 41 11.28 4.30 -4.46
CA GLY A 41 12.58 4.80 -4.91
C GLY A 41 13.71 4.42 -3.96
N ARG A 42 13.49 4.62 -2.66
CA ARG A 42 14.45 4.25 -1.62
C ARG A 42 14.74 2.75 -1.61
N LEU A 43 13.71 1.90 -1.54
CA LEU A 43 13.87 0.45 -1.50
C LEU A 43 14.54 -0.12 -2.76
N ARG A 44 14.25 0.44 -3.95
CA ARG A 44 14.96 0.07 -5.19
C ARG A 44 16.42 0.45 -5.13
N GLY A 45 16.75 1.62 -4.57
CA GLY A 45 18.14 2.05 -4.34
C GLY A 45 18.90 1.12 -3.39
N GLU A 46 18.21 0.48 -2.46
CA GLU A 46 18.75 -0.52 -1.52
C GLU A 46 18.80 -1.95 -2.12
N GLY A 47 18.39 -2.12 -3.39
CA GLY A 47 18.46 -3.39 -4.12
C GLY A 47 17.25 -4.31 -3.95
N HIS A 48 16.15 -3.82 -3.35
CA HIS A 48 14.94 -4.62 -3.20
C HIS A 48 14.11 -4.65 -4.49
N ARG A 49 13.42 -5.77 -4.71
CA ARG A 49 12.39 -5.89 -5.74
C ARG A 49 11.12 -5.19 -5.26
N VAL A 50 10.70 -4.16 -5.96
CA VAL A 50 9.57 -3.31 -5.54
C VAL A 50 8.59 -3.09 -6.67
N GLU A 51 7.30 -3.27 -6.39
CA GLU A 51 6.21 -2.93 -7.30
C GLU A 51 5.22 -1.98 -6.62
N VAL A 52 4.66 -1.04 -7.40
CA VAL A 52 3.64 -0.11 -6.92
C VAL A 52 2.36 -0.39 -7.70
N LEU A 53 1.36 -0.91 -7.02
CA LEU A 53 0.03 -1.12 -7.57
C LEU A 53 -0.82 0.13 -7.31
N ASP A 54 -0.64 1.16 -8.12
CA ASP A 54 -1.42 2.41 -8.01
C ASP A 54 -2.90 2.14 -8.34
N GLY A 55 -3.79 2.61 -7.46
CA GLY A 55 -5.22 2.30 -7.57
C GLY A 55 -5.86 2.77 -8.87
N ASP A 56 -5.39 3.87 -9.47
CA ASP A 56 -5.93 4.38 -10.73
C ASP A 56 -5.45 3.54 -11.92
N GLU A 57 -4.15 3.23 -11.95
CA GLU A 57 -3.55 2.41 -13.00
C GLU A 57 -4.13 0.98 -12.98
N VAL A 58 -4.17 0.37 -11.79
CA VAL A 58 -4.73 -0.98 -11.62
C VAL A 58 -6.22 -1.01 -12.00
N ARG A 59 -6.97 0.06 -11.69
CA ARG A 59 -8.40 0.13 -12.03
C ARG A 59 -8.64 0.12 -13.54
N ALA A 60 -7.76 0.71 -14.32
CA ALA A 60 -7.88 0.73 -15.78
C ALA A 60 -7.81 -0.68 -16.42
N PHE A 61 -7.09 -1.61 -15.78
CA PHE A 61 -6.85 -2.95 -16.32
C PHE A 61 -7.54 -4.07 -15.52
N LEU A 62 -7.19 -4.21 -14.23
CA LEU A 62 -7.72 -5.32 -13.41
C LEU A 62 -9.19 -5.12 -13.02
N SER A 63 -9.67 -3.90 -13.03
CA SER A 63 -11.02 -3.54 -12.60
C SER A 63 -11.83 -2.82 -13.67
N ALA A 64 -11.43 -2.98 -14.93
CA ALA A 64 -12.22 -2.49 -16.06
C ALA A 64 -13.68 -3.01 -15.97
N GLY A 65 -14.63 -2.11 -16.16
CA GLY A 65 -16.05 -2.40 -16.06
C GLY A 65 -16.67 -2.32 -14.67
N LEU A 66 -15.87 -2.15 -13.58
CA LEU A 66 -16.41 -1.89 -12.25
C LEU A 66 -16.83 -0.41 -12.10
N GLY A 67 -17.99 -0.20 -11.49
CA GLY A 67 -18.48 1.11 -11.06
C GLY A 67 -17.90 1.57 -9.72
N PHE A 68 -18.64 2.39 -8.99
CA PHE A 68 -18.27 2.94 -7.69
C PHE A 68 -19.23 2.53 -6.56
N SER A 69 -20.11 1.57 -6.80
CA SER A 69 -20.92 0.97 -5.74
C SER A 69 -20.05 0.35 -4.66
N ARG A 70 -20.59 0.16 -3.45
CA ARG A 70 -19.89 -0.54 -2.36
C ARG A 70 -19.35 -1.90 -2.82
N GLU A 71 -20.15 -2.65 -3.58
CA GLU A 71 -19.80 -3.98 -4.08
C GLU A 71 -18.68 -3.94 -5.12
N ASP A 72 -18.73 -2.99 -6.05
CA ASP A 72 -17.65 -2.78 -7.03
C ASP A 72 -16.34 -2.38 -6.37
N ARG A 73 -16.41 -1.48 -5.36
CA ARG A 73 -15.23 -1.07 -4.58
C ARG A 73 -14.63 -2.25 -3.81
N ALA A 74 -15.46 -3.06 -3.17
CA ALA A 74 -15.01 -4.28 -2.48
C ALA A 74 -14.39 -5.29 -3.46
N THR A 75 -14.98 -5.44 -4.64
CA THR A 75 -14.45 -6.31 -5.70
C THR A 75 -13.12 -5.80 -6.23
N ASN A 76 -12.98 -4.49 -6.44
CA ASN A 76 -11.71 -3.86 -6.82
C ASN A 76 -10.61 -4.13 -5.78
N VAL A 77 -10.92 -3.92 -4.48
CA VAL A 77 -9.99 -4.18 -3.38
C VAL A 77 -9.54 -5.64 -3.35
N ARG A 78 -10.46 -6.61 -3.51
CA ARG A 78 -10.13 -8.04 -3.57
C ARG A 78 -9.23 -8.40 -4.77
N ARG A 79 -9.47 -7.82 -5.95
CA ARG A 79 -8.64 -8.06 -7.16
C ARG A 79 -7.23 -7.52 -6.97
N ILE A 80 -7.10 -6.30 -6.46
CA ILE A 80 -5.79 -5.70 -6.14
C ILE A 80 -5.07 -6.53 -5.07
N GLY A 81 -5.79 -6.94 -4.02
CA GLY A 81 -5.25 -7.75 -2.95
C GLY A 81 -4.71 -9.11 -3.43
N LEU A 82 -5.38 -9.75 -4.39
CA LEU A 82 -4.88 -10.98 -5.02
C LEU A 82 -3.58 -10.74 -5.78
N ALA A 83 -3.52 -9.69 -6.59
CA ALA A 83 -2.30 -9.36 -7.35
C ALA A 83 -1.13 -9.04 -6.42
N ALA A 84 -1.38 -8.26 -5.37
CA ALA A 84 -0.37 -7.92 -4.36
C ALA A 84 0.15 -9.17 -3.63
N GLU A 85 -0.73 -10.07 -3.22
CA GLU A 85 -0.37 -11.32 -2.55
C GLU A 85 0.51 -12.20 -3.44
N VAL A 86 0.14 -12.37 -4.72
CA VAL A 86 0.92 -13.17 -5.68
C VAL A 86 2.33 -12.60 -5.87
N LEU A 87 2.47 -11.29 -6.03
CA LEU A 87 3.78 -10.63 -6.15
C LEU A 87 4.59 -10.77 -4.87
N ALA A 88 3.98 -10.52 -3.71
CA ALA A 88 4.66 -10.62 -2.43
C ALA A 88 5.14 -12.04 -2.13
N ARG A 89 4.37 -13.07 -2.45
CA ARG A 89 4.82 -14.48 -2.35
C ARG A 89 6.08 -14.76 -3.15
N ASN A 90 6.33 -14.01 -4.21
CA ASN A 90 7.49 -14.14 -5.09
C ASN A 90 8.62 -13.16 -4.72
N GLY A 91 8.67 -12.67 -3.47
CA GLY A 91 9.78 -11.88 -2.95
C GLY A 91 9.74 -10.39 -3.34
N VAL A 92 8.58 -9.86 -3.76
CA VAL A 92 8.42 -8.46 -4.12
C VAL A 92 7.87 -7.66 -2.92
N LYS A 93 8.39 -6.47 -2.67
CA LYS A 93 7.78 -5.46 -1.78
C LYS A 93 6.70 -4.75 -2.58
N VAL A 94 5.44 -5.01 -2.26
CA VAL A 94 4.31 -4.48 -3.02
C VAL A 94 3.69 -3.31 -2.26
N LEU A 95 3.81 -2.11 -2.82
CA LEU A 95 3.20 -0.90 -2.28
C LEU A 95 1.85 -0.69 -2.96
N VAL A 96 0.78 -0.63 -2.17
CA VAL A 96 -0.60 -0.58 -2.69
C VAL A 96 -1.30 0.70 -2.19
N PRO A 97 -1.10 1.85 -2.88
CA PRO A 97 -1.76 3.11 -2.52
C PRO A 97 -3.19 3.15 -3.08
N VAL A 98 -4.16 2.74 -2.28
CA VAL A 98 -5.58 2.70 -2.66
C VAL A 98 -6.46 3.34 -1.58
N ILE A 99 -7.68 3.75 -1.91
CA ILE A 99 -8.61 4.29 -0.91
C ILE A 99 -9.06 3.15 0.03
N ALA A 100 -9.56 2.05 -0.52
CA ALA A 100 -10.07 0.88 0.20
C ALA A 100 -10.96 1.27 1.40
N PRO A 101 -12.15 1.90 1.14
CA PRO A 101 -12.87 2.62 2.17
C PRO A 101 -13.49 1.72 3.25
N TYR A 102 -13.76 0.45 2.96
CA TYR A 102 -14.52 -0.43 3.83
C TYR A 102 -13.60 -1.40 4.58
N ALA A 103 -13.79 -1.54 5.89
CA ALA A 103 -12.99 -2.35 6.79
C ALA A 103 -13.08 -3.85 6.43
N ASP A 104 -14.28 -4.33 6.11
CA ASP A 104 -14.53 -5.72 5.70
C ASP A 104 -13.72 -6.14 4.48
N ALA A 105 -13.60 -5.25 3.48
CA ALA A 105 -12.84 -5.50 2.27
C ALA A 105 -11.31 -5.54 2.57
N ARG A 106 -10.82 -4.65 3.44
CA ARG A 106 -9.40 -4.65 3.86
C ARG A 106 -9.06 -5.89 4.69
N GLU A 107 -9.94 -6.28 5.63
CA GLU A 107 -9.74 -7.49 6.42
C GLU A 107 -9.77 -8.76 5.56
N ALA A 108 -10.62 -8.83 4.55
CA ALA A 108 -10.63 -9.95 3.61
C ALA A 108 -9.28 -10.10 2.87
N VAL A 109 -8.64 -8.99 2.49
CA VAL A 109 -7.29 -8.99 1.89
C VAL A 109 -6.24 -9.40 2.91
N ARG A 110 -6.28 -8.88 4.14
CA ARG A 110 -5.38 -9.25 5.24
C ARG A 110 -5.49 -10.76 5.55
N ALA A 111 -6.71 -11.28 5.68
CA ALA A 111 -6.97 -12.70 5.96
C ALA A 111 -6.41 -13.59 4.84
N ARG A 112 -6.55 -13.19 3.59
CA ARG A 112 -5.97 -13.91 2.44
C ARG A 112 -4.45 -13.97 2.52
N HIS A 113 -3.76 -12.86 2.79
CA HIS A 113 -2.31 -12.82 2.95
C HIS A 113 -1.86 -13.73 4.10
N ARG A 114 -2.55 -13.67 5.24
CA ARG A 114 -2.29 -14.54 6.41
C ARG A 114 -2.42 -16.02 6.06
N ALA A 115 -3.45 -16.41 5.31
CA ALA A 115 -3.66 -17.79 4.89
C ALA A 115 -2.52 -18.35 4.02
N HIS A 116 -1.77 -17.48 3.34
CA HIS A 116 -0.63 -17.85 2.50
C HIS A 116 0.74 -17.52 3.13
N GLY A 117 0.76 -17.12 4.42
CA GLY A 117 1.99 -16.77 5.12
C GLY A 117 2.71 -15.54 4.58
N VAL A 118 1.98 -14.64 3.91
CA VAL A 118 2.52 -13.41 3.32
C VAL A 118 2.36 -12.25 4.29
N PRO A 119 3.44 -11.51 4.63
CA PRO A 119 3.35 -10.31 5.45
C PRO A 119 2.47 -9.24 4.79
N PHE A 120 1.53 -8.70 5.58
CA PHE A 120 0.63 -7.63 5.17
C PHE A 120 0.64 -6.52 6.24
N LEU A 121 1.01 -5.31 5.84
CA LEU A 121 1.02 -4.13 6.70
C LEU A 121 -0.04 -3.13 6.21
N GLU A 122 -1.00 -2.81 7.07
CA GLU A 122 -2.00 -1.78 6.81
C GLU A 122 -1.51 -0.44 7.32
N VAL A 123 -1.42 0.53 6.42
CA VAL A 123 -0.92 1.88 6.71
C VAL A 123 -2.05 2.88 6.46
N HIS A 124 -2.47 3.55 7.51
CA HIS A 124 -3.45 4.63 7.40
C HIS A 124 -2.76 5.96 7.12
N VAL A 125 -2.90 6.46 5.89
CA VAL A 125 -2.46 7.81 5.52
C VAL A 125 -3.56 8.79 5.91
N ALA A 126 -3.44 9.30 7.14
CA ALA A 126 -4.44 10.11 7.82
C ALA A 126 -4.23 11.59 7.50
N ALA A 127 -5.09 12.14 6.63
CA ALA A 127 -5.24 13.57 6.43
C ALA A 127 -6.71 13.95 6.65
N PRO A 128 -7.01 15.09 7.32
CA PRO A 128 -8.36 15.61 7.42
C PRO A 128 -8.98 15.84 6.03
N VAL A 129 -10.30 15.69 5.93
CA VAL A 129 -11.01 15.86 4.65
C VAL A 129 -10.84 17.28 4.10
N GLU A 130 -10.77 18.27 4.97
CA GLU A 130 -10.55 19.68 4.62
C GLU A 130 -9.19 19.88 3.93
N VAL A 131 -8.16 19.23 4.45
CA VAL A 131 -6.81 19.25 3.85
C VAL A 131 -6.80 18.53 2.50
N CYS A 132 -7.48 17.40 2.41
CA CYS A 132 -7.61 16.65 1.16
C CYS A 132 -8.37 17.46 0.10
N ALA A 133 -9.42 18.17 0.49
CA ALA A 133 -10.22 19.04 -0.39
C ALA A 133 -9.41 20.26 -0.90
N VAL A 134 -8.56 20.85 -0.05
CA VAL A 134 -7.66 21.93 -0.48
C VAL A 134 -6.60 21.43 -1.47
N ARG A 135 -6.05 20.22 -1.24
CA ARG A 135 -5.08 19.61 -2.14
C ARG A 135 -5.68 19.25 -3.50
N ASP A 136 -6.83 18.68 -3.48
CA ASP A 136 -7.68 18.20 -4.59
C ASP A 136 -6.97 17.88 -5.93
N VAL A 137 -5.93 17.05 -5.86
CA VAL A 137 -4.98 16.77 -6.95
C VAL A 137 -5.68 16.34 -8.26
N LYS A 138 -6.87 15.75 -8.14
CA LYS A 138 -7.65 15.20 -9.27
C LYS A 138 -8.94 15.98 -9.56
N GLY A 139 -9.20 17.08 -8.86
CA GLY A 139 -10.42 17.85 -8.98
C GLY A 139 -11.69 17.13 -8.52
N LEU A 140 -11.55 16.06 -7.71
CA LEU A 140 -12.70 15.25 -7.28
C LEU A 140 -13.61 15.99 -6.28
N TYR A 141 -13.00 16.73 -5.35
CA TYR A 141 -13.75 17.51 -4.37
C TYR A 141 -14.48 18.69 -5.02
N ALA A 142 -13.81 19.39 -5.93
CA ALA A 142 -14.43 20.49 -6.71
C ALA A 142 -15.60 19.97 -7.55
N ARG A 143 -15.44 18.85 -8.23
CA ARG A 143 -16.52 18.24 -9.04
C ARG A 143 -17.69 17.74 -8.21
N GLN A 144 -17.43 17.18 -7.01
CA GLN A 144 -18.47 16.77 -6.09
C GLN A 144 -19.22 17.99 -5.56
N ALA A 145 -18.53 19.08 -5.17
CA ALA A 145 -19.16 20.34 -4.74
C ALA A 145 -20.00 21.00 -5.84
N ALA A 146 -19.60 20.84 -7.11
CA ALA A 146 -20.38 21.30 -8.27
C ALA A 146 -21.56 20.37 -8.63
N GLY A 147 -21.72 19.23 -7.94
CA GLY A 147 -22.76 18.24 -8.23
C GLY A 147 -22.52 17.40 -9.49
N GLU A 148 -21.31 17.45 -10.05
CA GLU A 148 -20.94 16.69 -11.27
C GLU A 148 -20.69 15.20 -10.98
N ILE A 149 -20.30 14.86 -9.76
CA ILE A 149 -20.11 13.48 -9.30
C ILE A 149 -20.74 13.29 -7.93
N SER A 150 -21.07 12.04 -7.61
CA SER A 150 -21.54 11.60 -6.30
C SER A 150 -20.75 10.36 -5.83
N GLY A 151 -20.88 10.00 -4.56
CA GLY A 151 -20.19 8.85 -3.99
C GLY A 151 -18.70 9.11 -3.77
N LEU A 152 -18.30 10.35 -3.46
CA LEU A 152 -16.91 10.65 -3.11
C LEU A 152 -16.62 10.21 -1.68
N THR A 153 -15.70 9.26 -1.54
CA THR A 153 -15.30 8.71 -0.24
C THR A 153 -14.82 9.81 0.71
N GLY A 154 -15.43 9.85 1.89
CA GLY A 154 -15.13 10.84 2.93
C GLY A 154 -15.97 12.12 2.84
N VAL A 155 -16.85 12.24 1.84
CA VAL A 155 -17.79 13.37 1.69
C VAL A 155 -19.22 12.85 1.73
N ASP A 156 -19.68 12.19 0.67
CA ASP A 156 -21.02 11.62 0.52
C ASP A 156 -21.03 10.08 0.44
N ASP A 157 -19.84 9.44 0.54
CA ASP A 157 -19.67 8.01 0.71
C ASP A 157 -18.74 7.75 1.92
N PRO A 158 -19.00 6.76 2.79
CA PRO A 158 -18.24 6.56 4.02
C PRO A 158 -16.80 6.12 3.75
N TYR A 159 -15.90 6.56 4.64
CA TYR A 159 -14.57 5.99 4.83
C TYR A 159 -14.47 5.41 6.24
N GLU A 160 -14.40 4.09 6.32
CA GLU A 160 -14.24 3.37 7.58
C GLU A 160 -12.76 3.39 7.97
N VAL A 161 -12.41 4.28 8.93
CA VAL A 161 -11.04 4.45 9.41
C VAL A 161 -10.52 3.15 9.99
N PRO A 162 -9.29 2.70 9.65
CA PRO A 162 -8.69 1.53 10.29
C PRO A 162 -8.59 1.69 11.80
N GLU A 163 -9.11 0.72 12.56
CA GLU A 163 -9.09 0.75 14.03
C GLU A 163 -7.69 0.46 14.59
N ALA A 164 -6.97 -0.48 13.98
CA ALA A 164 -5.64 -0.91 14.42
C ALA A 164 -4.68 -1.06 13.21
N PRO A 165 -4.32 0.03 12.52
CA PRO A 165 -3.34 -0.03 11.45
C PRO A 165 -1.95 -0.33 12.00
N ASP A 166 -1.09 -0.98 11.22
CA ASP A 166 0.31 -1.21 11.58
C ASP A 166 1.10 0.10 11.68
N LEU A 167 0.68 1.14 10.95
CA LEU A 167 1.21 2.50 11.04
C LEU A 167 0.12 3.52 10.68
N ARG A 168 0.07 4.62 11.44
CA ARG A 168 -0.72 5.80 11.11
C ARG A 168 0.20 6.97 10.77
N ILE A 169 0.06 7.53 9.57
CA ILE A 169 0.85 8.66 9.07
C ILE A 169 -0.03 9.90 9.00
N ALA A 170 0.30 10.93 9.77
CA ALA A 170 -0.35 12.24 9.71
C ALA A 170 0.25 13.06 8.56
N SER A 171 -0.13 12.73 7.32
CA SER A 171 0.48 13.27 6.09
C SER A 171 0.25 14.76 5.84
N HIS A 172 -0.47 15.44 6.71
CA HIS A 172 -0.66 16.89 6.68
C HIS A 172 0.32 17.64 7.58
N ASP A 173 0.93 16.94 8.57
CA ASP A 173 1.82 17.53 9.58
C ASP A 173 3.30 17.24 9.31
N GLN A 174 3.60 16.50 8.26
CA GLN A 174 4.96 16.05 7.95
C GLN A 174 5.22 15.99 6.43
N THR A 175 6.49 15.96 6.07
CA THR A 175 6.93 15.84 4.69
C THR A 175 6.72 14.43 4.13
N VAL A 176 6.78 14.30 2.80
CA VAL A 176 6.74 13.01 2.11
C VAL A 176 7.93 12.13 2.52
N GLN A 177 9.12 12.74 2.65
CA GLN A 177 10.35 12.07 3.06
C GLN A 177 10.27 11.50 4.48
N GLU A 178 9.73 12.27 5.43
CA GLU A 178 9.50 11.81 6.80
C GLU A 178 8.48 10.67 6.84
N SER A 179 7.40 10.78 6.06
CA SER A 179 6.38 9.72 5.92
C SER A 179 6.97 8.42 5.37
N ALA A 180 7.80 8.51 4.33
CA ALA A 180 8.49 7.38 3.74
C ALA A 180 9.55 6.78 4.69
N ALA A 181 10.22 7.61 5.48
CA ALA A 181 11.18 7.16 6.49
C ALA A 181 10.50 6.38 7.64
N GLN A 182 9.32 6.79 8.08
CA GLN A 182 8.52 6.04 9.07
C GLN A 182 8.12 4.66 8.52
N LEU A 183 7.67 4.58 7.28
CA LEU A 183 7.37 3.30 6.62
C LEU A 183 8.59 2.40 6.49
N HIS A 184 9.73 2.98 6.10
CA HIS A 184 10.99 2.23 6.02
C HIS A 184 11.40 1.69 7.40
N ALA A 185 11.32 2.49 8.46
CA ALA A 185 11.62 2.07 9.82
C ALA A 185 10.71 0.91 10.27
N LEU A 186 9.41 0.97 9.94
CA LEU A 186 8.48 -0.13 10.21
C LEU A 186 8.90 -1.42 9.48
N LEU A 187 9.34 -1.33 8.22
CA LEU A 187 9.80 -2.51 7.47
C LEU A 187 11.05 -3.13 8.10
N VAL A 188 12.00 -2.31 8.58
CA VAL A 188 13.18 -2.77 9.33
C VAL A 188 12.78 -3.44 10.64
N GLU A 189 11.92 -2.80 11.43
CA GLU A 189 11.41 -3.34 12.71
C GLU A 189 10.75 -4.71 12.54
N ARG A 190 9.98 -4.88 11.46
CA ARG A 190 9.29 -6.14 11.13
C ARG A 190 10.19 -7.15 10.42
N GLN A 191 11.49 -6.87 10.26
CA GLN A 191 12.47 -7.75 9.58
C GLN A 191 12.07 -8.09 8.13
N LEU A 192 11.51 -7.11 7.43
CA LEU A 192 11.05 -7.25 6.04
C LEU A 192 12.04 -6.65 5.02
N LEU A 193 13.17 -6.13 5.46
CA LEU A 193 14.26 -5.61 4.62
C LEU A 193 15.55 -6.39 4.83
#